data_6beaef7145b665df3b90d72f7e91e462
#
_entry.id   6beaef7145b665df3b90d72f7e91e462
#
_cell.length_a   1.000
_cell.length_b   1.000
_cell.length_c   1.000
_cell.angle_alpha   90.00
_cell.angle_beta   90.00
_cell.angle_gamma   90.00
#
_symmetry.space_group_name_H-M   'P 1'
#
loop_
_entity.id
_entity.type
_entity.pdbx_description
1 polymer ?
#
loop_
_entity_poly.entity_id
_entity_poly.type
_entity_poly.pdbx_seq_one_letter_code
_entity_poly.pdbx_strand_id
1 'polypeptide(L)'
;MTKVDTGFAGQSFGSRALYRVIRTLACGFTQLYTRMSIEGREHLPATGGYVIAPVHRSYVDTPISACISRRRIRYMGKDSMWKFAGVGKLISALGAFPVSRGSVDREALMRCLAVLDAGEPLVLFPEGERKDGPAVQPLFDGAAYLASKSGVPIIPVGIAGSDRVMPRGAKFVFPRKVKIVIGAPLRVEVAENGRASRNSIKATTAQLHVEIQRLYDEAQSKIS
;
A
#
# COMPACT_ATOMS: atom_id res chain seq x y z
N MET A 1 -21.16 21.40 5.46
CA MET A 1 -20.23 20.30 5.23
C MET A 1 -19.55 19.99 6.55
N THR A 2 -19.98 18.98 7.25
CA THR A 2 -19.36 18.51 8.51
C THR A 2 -17.92 18.08 8.15
N LYS A 3 -16.92 18.72 8.75
CA LYS A 3 -15.53 18.26 8.68
C LYS A 3 -15.52 16.83 9.23
N VAL A 4 -15.37 15.86 8.34
CA VAL A 4 -15.08 14.49 8.75
C VAL A 4 -13.76 14.57 9.52
N ASP A 5 -13.81 14.23 10.81
CA ASP A 5 -12.58 14.09 11.60
C ASP A 5 -11.79 12.94 10.96
N THR A 6 -10.84 13.32 10.11
CA THR A 6 -10.06 12.37 9.32
C THR A 6 -9.14 11.54 10.20
N GLY A 7 -9.18 11.76 11.53
CA GLY A 7 -8.41 10.97 12.49
C GLY A 7 -6.93 10.87 12.13
N PHE A 8 -6.35 11.95 11.56
CA PHE A 8 -4.91 12.00 11.24
C PHE A 8 -4.08 11.98 12.53
N ALA A 9 -4.23 10.88 13.28
CA ALA A 9 -3.31 10.60 14.35
C ALA A 9 -1.88 10.62 13.80
N GLY A 10 -1.00 11.24 14.55
CA GLY A 10 0.42 11.19 14.25
C GLY A 10 0.96 12.29 13.33
N GLN A 11 0.29 13.43 13.21
CA GLN A 11 0.86 14.59 12.49
C GLN A 11 1.83 15.41 13.34
N SER A 12 1.90 15.17 14.65
CA SER A 12 2.85 15.86 15.51
C SER A 12 4.31 15.58 15.13
N PHE A 13 5.20 16.49 15.44
CA PHE A 13 6.64 16.31 15.22
C PHE A 13 7.15 15.01 15.87
N GLY A 14 6.73 14.72 17.10
CA GLY A 14 7.10 13.49 17.81
C GLY A 14 6.65 12.22 17.09
N SER A 15 5.42 12.20 16.55
CA SER A 15 4.94 11.04 15.78
C SER A 15 5.70 10.86 14.46
N ARG A 16 6.10 11.94 13.81
CA ARG A 16 6.91 11.88 12.58
C ARG A 16 8.32 11.37 12.88
N ALA A 17 8.92 11.81 13.98
CA ALA A 17 10.23 11.33 14.44
C ALA A 17 10.16 9.85 14.81
N LEU A 18 9.18 9.45 15.60
CA LEU A 18 8.94 8.06 15.98
C LEU A 18 8.75 7.17 14.74
N TYR A 19 7.93 7.61 13.77
CA TYR A 19 7.76 6.89 12.51
C TYR A 19 9.09 6.69 11.79
N ARG A 20 9.92 7.75 11.67
CA ARG A 20 11.23 7.65 11.01
C ARG A 20 12.13 6.63 11.69
N VAL A 21 12.23 6.68 13.02
CA VAL A 21 13.07 5.76 13.80
C VAL A 21 12.58 4.32 13.61
N ILE A 22 11.31 4.05 13.91
CA ILE A 22 10.73 2.70 13.81
C ILE A 22 10.85 2.17 12.38
N ARG A 23 10.53 2.99 11.37
CA ARG A 23 10.67 2.61 9.98
C ARG A 23 12.12 2.28 9.62
N THR A 24 13.08 3.11 10.01
CA THR A 24 14.50 2.89 9.69
C THR A 24 14.98 1.58 10.31
N LEU A 25 14.67 1.34 11.58
CA LEU A 25 15.02 0.10 12.27
C LEU A 25 14.32 -1.11 11.64
N ALA A 26 13.02 -1.02 11.40
CA ALA A 26 12.25 -2.10 10.79
C ALA A 26 12.72 -2.42 9.37
N CYS A 27 12.95 -1.40 8.54
CA CYS A 27 13.45 -1.61 7.18
C CYS A 27 14.90 -2.12 7.17
N GLY A 28 15.76 -1.63 8.03
CA GLY A 28 17.13 -2.13 8.19
C GLY A 28 17.14 -3.60 8.61
N PHE A 29 16.35 -3.94 9.63
CA PHE A 29 16.18 -5.33 10.07
C PHE A 29 15.60 -6.22 8.94
N THR A 30 14.53 -5.79 8.30
CA THR A 30 13.91 -6.56 7.21
C THR A 30 14.89 -6.77 6.06
N GLN A 31 15.62 -5.71 5.67
CA GLN A 31 16.60 -5.78 4.59
C GLN A 31 17.74 -6.77 4.90
N LEU A 32 18.26 -6.72 6.12
CA LEU A 32 19.33 -7.63 6.57
C LEU A 32 18.80 -9.06 6.70
N TYR A 33 17.68 -9.24 7.41
CA TYR A 33 17.12 -10.54 7.74
C TYR A 33 16.62 -11.32 6.49
N THR A 34 15.99 -10.60 5.55
CA THR A 34 15.44 -11.19 4.33
C THR A 34 16.31 -10.95 3.09
N ARG A 35 17.46 -10.31 3.24
CA ARG A 35 18.29 -9.88 2.10
C ARG A 35 17.45 -9.16 1.05
N MET A 36 16.52 -8.31 1.51
CA MET A 36 15.57 -7.62 0.67
C MET A 36 16.28 -6.64 -0.28
N SER A 37 15.89 -6.66 -1.54
CA SER A 37 16.32 -5.69 -2.55
C SER A 37 15.11 -5.04 -3.21
N ILE A 38 15.26 -3.75 -3.57
CA ILE A 38 14.19 -2.92 -4.14
C ILE A 38 14.71 -2.26 -5.40
N GLU A 39 13.99 -2.41 -6.50
CA GLU A 39 14.23 -1.77 -7.79
C GLU A 39 13.07 -0.86 -8.18
N GLY A 40 13.31 0.15 -9.02
CA GLY A 40 12.29 1.05 -9.54
C GLY A 40 11.89 2.18 -8.59
N ARG A 41 12.69 2.52 -7.57
CA ARG A 41 12.39 3.63 -6.65
C ARG A 41 12.31 4.99 -7.33
N GLU A 42 12.94 5.15 -8.48
CA GLU A 42 12.88 6.33 -9.33
C GLU A 42 11.47 6.62 -9.86
N HIS A 43 10.61 5.62 -9.91
CA HIS A 43 9.20 5.76 -10.29
C HIS A 43 8.33 6.41 -9.19
N LEU A 44 8.85 6.53 -7.97
CA LEU A 44 8.07 7.10 -6.86
C LEU A 44 8.09 8.64 -6.93
N PRO A 45 6.91 9.29 -6.90
CA PRO A 45 6.85 10.74 -6.84
C PRO A 45 7.55 11.31 -5.60
N ALA A 46 8.43 12.30 -5.82
CA ALA A 46 9.14 12.96 -4.72
C ALA A 46 8.20 13.75 -3.81
N THR A 47 7.12 14.32 -4.37
CA THR A 47 6.11 15.12 -3.69
C THR A 47 4.70 14.70 -4.09
N GLY A 48 3.69 15.21 -3.40
CA GLY A 48 2.27 14.89 -3.68
C GLY A 48 1.85 13.50 -3.20
N GLY A 49 0.54 13.23 -3.26
CA GLY A 49 -0.04 11.92 -2.95
C GLY A 49 0.18 10.93 -4.10
N TYR A 50 0.17 9.67 -3.79
CA TYR A 50 0.09 8.57 -4.76
C TYR A 50 -0.41 7.29 -4.09
N VAL A 51 -1.02 6.41 -4.87
CA VAL A 51 -1.46 5.09 -4.40
C VAL A 51 -0.36 4.07 -4.72
N ILE A 52 0.15 3.37 -3.72
CA ILE A 52 1.02 2.20 -3.91
C ILE A 52 0.11 0.98 -3.94
N ALA A 53 0.16 0.23 -5.03
CA ALA A 53 -0.68 -0.93 -5.28
C ALA A 53 0.14 -2.22 -5.39
N PRO A 54 0.50 -2.85 -4.27
CA PRO A 54 1.30 -4.07 -4.29
C PRO A 54 0.44 -5.33 -4.43
N VAL A 55 1.04 -6.41 -4.96
CA VAL A 55 0.52 -7.76 -4.78
C VAL A 55 0.46 -8.11 -3.29
N HIS A 56 -0.50 -8.98 -2.88
CA HIS A 56 -0.67 -9.34 -1.46
C HIS A 56 -0.60 -10.84 -1.23
N ARG A 57 0.53 -11.33 -0.69
CA ARG A 57 0.80 -12.75 -0.46
C ARG A 57 1.01 -13.12 1.00
N SER A 58 1.40 -12.14 1.83
CA SER A 58 1.80 -12.40 3.21
C SER A 58 1.39 -11.27 4.16
N TYR A 59 1.32 -11.55 5.45
CA TYR A 59 1.18 -10.52 6.49
C TYR A 59 2.36 -9.55 6.52
N VAL A 60 3.57 -10.03 6.14
CA VAL A 60 4.76 -9.19 6.11
C VAL A 60 4.81 -8.21 4.93
N ASP A 61 3.89 -8.31 3.96
CA ASP A 61 3.81 -7.33 2.86
C ASP A 61 3.56 -5.92 3.38
N THR A 62 2.76 -5.77 4.44
CA THR A 62 2.46 -4.45 5.03
C THR A 62 3.72 -3.78 5.59
N PRO A 63 4.51 -4.38 6.53
CA PRO A 63 5.75 -3.78 6.99
C PRO A 63 6.82 -3.69 5.89
N ILE A 64 6.88 -4.62 4.95
CA ILE A 64 7.78 -4.58 3.79
C ILE A 64 7.45 -3.38 2.90
N SER A 65 6.17 -3.10 2.65
CA SER A 65 5.77 -1.95 1.84
C SER A 65 6.19 -0.61 2.44
N ALA A 66 6.40 -0.52 3.77
CA ALA A 66 6.97 0.68 4.40
C ALA A 66 8.39 0.98 3.92
N CYS A 67 9.11 -0.01 3.42
CA CYS A 67 10.48 0.15 2.92
C CYS A 67 10.54 0.65 1.47
N ILE A 68 9.42 0.65 0.74
CA ILE A 68 9.33 1.09 -0.65
C ILE A 68 9.69 2.57 -0.76
N SER A 69 9.11 3.43 0.09
CA SER A 69 9.32 4.88 0.04
C SER A 69 10.05 5.40 1.28
N ARG A 70 10.85 6.45 1.11
CA ARG A 70 11.42 7.21 2.24
C ARG A 70 10.40 8.16 2.89
N ARG A 71 9.32 8.48 2.16
CA ARG A 71 8.22 9.28 2.65
C ARG A 71 7.36 8.46 3.60
N ARG A 72 6.62 9.14 4.48
CA ARG A 72 5.66 8.47 5.35
C ARG A 72 4.52 7.92 4.51
N ILE A 73 4.28 6.63 4.65
CA ILE A 73 3.20 5.91 3.96
C ILE A 73 2.03 5.73 4.94
N ARG A 74 0.81 5.82 4.42
CA ARG A 74 -0.42 5.55 5.16
C ARG A 74 -0.97 4.18 4.79
N TYR A 75 -1.66 3.56 5.75
CA TYR A 75 -2.20 2.21 5.63
C TYR A 75 -3.63 2.14 6.13
N MET A 76 -4.43 1.32 5.47
CA MET A 76 -5.72 0.90 5.98
C MET A 76 -5.54 -0.38 6.81
N GLY A 77 -6.00 -0.36 8.05
CA GLY A 77 -5.97 -1.52 8.92
C GLY A 77 -7.38 -1.94 9.35
N LYS A 78 -7.59 -3.25 9.58
CA LYS A 78 -8.87 -3.74 10.10
C LYS A 78 -9.16 -3.08 11.46
N ASP A 79 -10.36 -2.55 11.65
CA ASP A 79 -10.83 -1.86 12.87
C ASP A 79 -10.59 -2.66 14.16
N SER A 80 -10.67 -3.99 14.09
CA SER A 80 -10.40 -4.87 15.22
C SER A 80 -8.98 -4.72 15.82
N MET A 81 -8.01 -4.19 15.08
CA MET A 81 -6.65 -3.93 15.58
C MET A 81 -6.63 -2.78 16.60
N TRP A 82 -7.63 -1.89 16.56
CA TRP A 82 -7.77 -0.78 17.49
C TRP A 82 -8.51 -1.14 18.78
N LYS A 83 -9.03 -2.36 18.92
CA LYS A 83 -9.64 -2.85 20.17
C LYS A 83 -8.66 -2.85 21.34
N PHE A 84 -7.37 -2.99 21.07
CA PHE A 84 -6.31 -2.88 22.07
C PHE A 84 -5.72 -1.46 22.03
N ALA A 85 -6.03 -0.64 23.05
CA ALA A 85 -5.69 0.79 23.05
C ALA A 85 -4.19 1.09 22.81
N GLY A 86 -3.28 0.30 23.39
CA GLY A 86 -1.84 0.45 23.19
C GLY A 86 -1.42 0.16 21.72
N VAL A 87 -1.93 -0.93 21.16
CA VAL A 87 -1.68 -1.31 19.76
C VAL A 87 -2.29 -0.27 18.83
N GLY A 88 -3.54 0.13 19.06
CA GLY A 88 -4.23 1.14 18.26
C GLY A 88 -3.47 2.47 18.22
N LYS A 89 -2.98 2.95 19.36
CA LYS A 89 -2.15 4.17 19.44
C LYS A 89 -0.84 4.03 18.64
N LEU A 90 -0.16 2.91 18.77
CA LEU A 90 1.10 2.65 18.05
C LEU A 90 0.90 2.63 16.54
N ILE A 91 -0.04 1.80 16.04
CA ILE A 91 -0.29 1.69 14.59
C ILE A 91 -0.81 3.01 14.00
N SER A 92 -1.60 3.79 14.76
CA SER A 92 -2.01 5.14 14.35
C SER A 92 -0.81 6.09 14.26
N ALA A 93 0.10 6.05 15.25
CA ALA A 93 1.35 6.82 15.19
C ALA A 93 2.22 6.41 13.99
N LEU A 94 2.16 5.14 13.58
CA LEU A 94 2.82 4.62 12.38
C LEU A 94 2.09 4.92 11.07
N GLY A 95 0.96 5.63 11.13
CA GLY A 95 0.26 6.12 9.92
C GLY A 95 -0.89 5.25 9.47
N ALA A 96 -1.25 4.19 10.19
CA ALA A 96 -2.42 3.40 9.90
C ALA A 96 -3.71 4.06 10.43
N PHE A 97 -4.83 3.81 9.75
CA PHE A 97 -6.16 4.21 10.18
C PHE A 97 -7.15 3.05 10.04
N PRO A 98 -8.18 2.97 10.91
CA PRO A 98 -9.13 1.88 10.91
C PRO A 98 -10.08 1.95 9.71
N VAL A 99 -10.43 0.77 9.18
CA VAL A 99 -11.49 0.60 8.18
C VAL A 99 -12.33 -0.61 8.53
N SER A 100 -13.65 -0.49 8.38
CA SER A 100 -14.57 -1.60 8.53
C SER A 100 -14.60 -2.44 7.25
N ARG A 101 -14.46 -3.76 7.36
CA ARG A 101 -14.51 -4.66 6.21
C ARG A 101 -15.93 -5.21 6.05
N GLY A 102 -16.38 -5.39 4.80
CA GLY A 102 -17.64 -6.07 4.48
C GLY A 102 -18.76 -5.19 3.96
N SER A 103 -18.58 -3.88 3.93
CA SER A 103 -19.45 -2.94 3.23
C SER A 103 -18.62 -1.90 2.48
N VAL A 104 -19.24 -1.17 1.55
CA VAL A 104 -18.60 0.03 0.98
C VAL A 104 -18.45 1.04 2.12
N ASP A 105 -17.30 0.99 2.82
CA ASP A 105 -17.01 1.91 3.91
C ASP A 105 -16.73 3.30 3.33
N ARG A 106 -17.81 4.10 3.26
CA ARG A 106 -17.74 5.48 2.75
C ARG A 106 -16.78 6.34 3.58
N GLU A 107 -16.70 6.07 4.87
CA GLU A 107 -15.79 6.80 5.77
C GLU A 107 -14.34 6.44 5.47
N ALA A 108 -14.04 5.14 5.27
CA ALA A 108 -12.71 4.70 4.84
C ALA A 108 -12.30 5.34 3.52
N LEU A 109 -13.21 5.40 2.57
CA LEU A 109 -12.96 6.07 1.28
C LEU A 109 -12.63 7.55 1.46
N MET A 110 -13.41 8.28 2.28
CA MET A 110 -13.16 9.70 2.56
C MET A 110 -11.83 9.92 3.28
N ARG A 111 -11.43 9.01 4.18
CA ARG A 111 -10.12 9.05 4.82
C ARG A 111 -8.97 8.83 3.84
N CYS A 112 -9.13 7.89 2.90
CA CYS A 112 -8.14 7.67 1.84
C CYS A 112 -7.97 8.91 0.96
N LEU A 113 -9.07 9.53 0.52
CA LEU A 113 -9.03 10.77 -0.26
C LEU A 113 -8.32 11.88 0.52
N ALA A 114 -8.67 12.09 1.79
CA ALA A 114 -8.02 13.10 2.61
C ALA A 114 -6.51 12.87 2.80
N VAL A 115 -6.06 11.60 2.86
CA VAL A 115 -4.62 11.25 2.86
C VAL A 115 -3.95 11.69 1.56
N LEU A 116 -4.53 11.34 0.42
CA LEU A 116 -3.98 11.66 -0.90
C LEU A 116 -3.97 13.17 -1.16
N ASP A 117 -5.04 13.87 -0.78
CA ASP A 117 -5.17 15.33 -0.90
C ASP A 117 -4.20 16.09 0.03
N ALA A 118 -3.84 15.48 1.19
CA ALA A 118 -2.77 15.98 2.05
C ALA A 118 -1.36 15.72 1.48
N GLY A 119 -1.26 15.13 0.29
CA GLY A 119 0.00 14.84 -0.37
C GLY A 119 0.75 13.63 0.22
N GLU A 120 0.11 12.77 1.00
CA GLU A 120 0.75 11.59 1.59
C GLU A 120 0.52 10.32 0.74
N PRO A 121 1.53 9.44 0.61
CA PRO A 121 1.37 8.14 -0.05
C PRO A 121 0.44 7.21 0.73
N LEU A 122 -0.38 6.46 0.01
CA LEU A 122 -1.30 5.47 0.56
C LEU A 122 -1.01 4.08 -0.02
N VAL A 123 -0.82 3.06 0.83
CA VAL A 123 -0.80 1.67 0.37
C VAL A 123 -2.21 1.12 0.37
N LEU A 124 -2.59 0.54 -0.76
CA LEU A 124 -3.83 -0.17 -0.94
C LEU A 124 -3.54 -1.47 -1.70
N PHE A 125 -3.84 -2.61 -1.07
CA PHE A 125 -3.72 -3.91 -1.72
C PHE A 125 -4.96 -4.14 -2.61
N PRO A 126 -4.82 -4.10 -3.95
CA PRO A 126 -5.99 -4.09 -4.83
C PRO A 126 -6.72 -5.43 -4.91
N GLU A 127 -6.09 -6.53 -4.49
CA GLU A 127 -6.73 -7.86 -4.35
C GLU A 127 -7.69 -7.93 -3.14
N GLY A 128 -7.71 -6.91 -2.26
CA GLY A 128 -8.57 -6.78 -1.09
C GLY A 128 -8.19 -7.66 0.10
N GLU A 129 -7.59 -8.80 -0.15
CA GLU A 129 -7.11 -9.76 0.86
C GLU A 129 -5.88 -10.51 0.35
N ARG A 130 -5.20 -11.22 1.24
CA ARG A 130 -4.06 -12.05 0.84
C ARG A 130 -4.52 -13.22 -0.03
N LYS A 131 -3.83 -13.41 -1.13
CA LYS A 131 -4.06 -14.50 -2.08
C LYS A 131 -2.86 -15.43 -2.14
N ASP A 132 -3.08 -16.66 -2.52
CA ASP A 132 -2.05 -17.67 -2.69
C ASP A 132 -1.76 -17.92 -4.17
N GLY A 133 -0.56 -18.43 -4.46
CA GLY A 133 -0.16 -18.82 -5.80
C GLY A 133 0.51 -17.74 -6.64
N PRO A 134 0.95 -18.11 -7.86
CA PRO A 134 1.74 -17.23 -8.71
C PRO A 134 0.89 -16.21 -9.48
N ALA A 135 -0.41 -16.47 -9.67
CA ALA A 135 -1.28 -15.58 -10.41
C ALA A 135 -1.87 -14.48 -9.52
N VAL A 136 -1.79 -13.23 -9.96
CA VAL A 136 -2.49 -12.11 -9.35
C VAL A 136 -3.99 -12.30 -9.58
N GLN A 137 -4.76 -12.25 -8.52
CA GLN A 137 -6.21 -12.44 -8.60
C GLN A 137 -6.91 -11.15 -9.07
N PRO A 138 -8.18 -11.24 -9.51
CA PRO A 138 -8.93 -10.06 -9.95
C PRO A 138 -8.87 -8.93 -8.95
N LEU A 139 -8.64 -7.71 -9.44
CA LEU A 139 -8.49 -6.52 -8.63
C LEU A 139 -9.82 -5.80 -8.43
N PHE A 140 -10.00 -5.18 -7.27
CA PHE A 140 -11.06 -4.22 -7.03
C PHE A 140 -10.70 -2.84 -7.62
N ASP A 141 -11.70 -2.10 -8.07
CA ASP A 141 -11.55 -0.77 -8.67
C ASP A 141 -11.11 0.33 -7.67
N GLY A 142 -10.94 0.01 -6.40
CA GLY A 142 -10.68 0.97 -5.33
C GLY A 142 -9.44 1.84 -5.57
N ALA A 143 -8.34 1.27 -6.05
CA ALA A 143 -7.11 2.01 -6.34
C ALA A 143 -7.32 3.01 -7.49
N ALA A 144 -7.93 2.57 -8.59
CA ALA A 144 -8.22 3.42 -9.73
C ALA A 144 -9.26 4.50 -9.39
N TYR A 145 -10.27 4.15 -8.60
CA TYR A 145 -11.26 5.12 -8.13
C TYR A 145 -10.64 6.23 -7.27
N LEU A 146 -9.83 5.88 -6.27
CA LEU A 146 -9.14 6.86 -5.41
C LEU A 146 -8.21 7.75 -6.23
N ALA A 147 -7.41 7.15 -7.11
CA ALA A 147 -6.50 7.88 -7.99
C ALA A 147 -7.25 8.86 -8.90
N SER A 148 -8.40 8.46 -9.46
CA SER A 148 -9.23 9.32 -10.31
C SER A 148 -9.84 10.50 -9.56
N LYS A 149 -10.20 10.31 -8.28
CA LYS A 149 -10.82 11.35 -7.45
C LYS A 149 -9.82 12.39 -6.94
N SER A 150 -8.60 11.95 -6.59
CA SER A 150 -7.53 12.84 -6.09
C SER A 150 -6.55 13.29 -7.19
N GLY A 151 -6.72 12.84 -8.45
CA GLY A 151 -5.82 13.19 -9.56
C GLY A 151 -4.38 12.67 -9.40
N VAL A 152 -4.17 11.67 -8.54
CA VAL A 152 -2.84 11.13 -8.22
C VAL A 152 -2.51 9.87 -9.04
N PRO A 153 -1.22 9.54 -9.22
CA PRO A 153 -0.84 8.30 -9.90
C PRO A 153 -0.99 7.07 -9.00
N ILE A 154 -1.13 5.90 -9.64
CA ILE A 154 -1.04 4.58 -9.03
C ILE A 154 0.33 4.00 -9.35
N ILE A 155 1.02 3.48 -8.35
CA ILE A 155 2.32 2.85 -8.47
C ILE A 155 2.13 1.34 -8.30
N PRO A 156 2.20 0.54 -9.38
CA PRO A 156 2.12 -0.91 -9.29
C PRO A 156 3.40 -1.47 -8.67
N VAL A 157 3.27 -2.51 -7.83
CA VAL A 157 4.43 -3.11 -7.14
C VAL A 157 4.31 -4.63 -7.10
N GLY A 158 5.35 -5.31 -7.59
CA GLY A 158 5.56 -6.74 -7.38
C GLY A 158 6.37 -6.99 -6.11
N ILE A 159 5.91 -7.88 -5.23
CA ILE A 159 6.63 -8.32 -4.03
C ILE A 159 6.75 -9.85 -4.09
N ALA A 160 7.97 -10.37 -4.24
CA ALA A 160 8.24 -11.80 -4.27
C ALA A 160 8.95 -12.27 -3.00
N GLY A 161 8.68 -13.50 -2.58
CA GLY A 161 9.33 -14.16 -1.45
C GLY A 161 8.73 -13.85 -0.08
N SER A 162 7.80 -12.92 0.04
CA SER A 162 7.14 -12.59 1.30
C SER A 162 6.31 -13.76 1.85
N ASP A 163 5.70 -14.54 0.98
CA ASP A 163 5.01 -15.79 1.28
C ASP A 163 5.93 -16.85 1.92
N ARG A 164 7.22 -16.88 1.53
CA ARG A 164 8.24 -17.76 2.11
C ARG A 164 8.80 -17.20 3.42
N VAL A 165 8.81 -15.87 3.60
CA VAL A 165 9.20 -15.21 4.87
C VAL A 165 8.16 -15.49 5.94
N MET A 166 6.88 -15.40 5.64
CA MET A 166 5.79 -15.74 6.56
C MET A 166 4.69 -16.46 5.80
N PRO A 167 4.80 -17.81 5.66
CA PRO A 167 3.77 -18.63 5.04
C PRO A 167 2.41 -18.50 5.73
N ARG A 168 1.35 -18.79 5.00
CA ARG A 168 -0.01 -18.79 5.57
C ARG A 168 -0.11 -19.76 6.74
N GLY A 169 -0.60 -19.28 7.88
CA GLY A 169 -0.68 -20.08 9.13
C GLY A 169 0.62 -20.10 9.96
N ALA A 170 1.73 -19.60 9.45
CA ALA A 170 2.96 -19.50 10.23
C ALA A 170 2.82 -18.45 11.36
N LYS A 171 3.41 -18.79 12.52
CA LYS A 171 3.49 -17.88 13.68
C LYS A 171 4.82 -17.12 13.73
N PHE A 172 5.80 -17.54 12.94
CA PHE A 172 7.15 -16.99 12.91
C PHE A 172 7.54 -16.55 11.51
N VAL A 173 8.52 -15.65 11.41
CA VAL A 173 9.13 -15.20 10.16
C VAL A 173 10.44 -15.97 9.90
N PHE A 174 10.71 -16.29 8.64
CA PHE A 174 11.88 -17.04 8.22
C PHE A 174 12.81 -16.15 7.38
N PRO A 175 14.14 -16.32 7.46
CA PRO A 175 15.12 -15.53 6.68
C PRO A 175 15.13 -15.99 5.22
N ARG A 176 14.18 -15.52 4.45
CA ARG A 176 14.06 -15.81 3.01
C ARG A 176 14.27 -14.53 2.20
N LYS A 177 14.80 -14.67 1.00
CA LYS A 177 14.99 -13.52 0.09
C LYS A 177 13.64 -12.86 -0.23
N VAL A 178 13.63 -11.54 -0.24
CA VAL A 178 12.51 -10.73 -0.71
C VAL A 178 12.98 -9.82 -1.83
N LYS A 179 12.22 -9.76 -2.90
CA LYS A 179 12.44 -8.84 -4.01
C LYS A 179 11.22 -7.97 -4.20
N ILE A 180 11.46 -6.66 -4.34
CA ILE A 180 10.44 -5.68 -4.67
C ILE A 180 10.82 -5.04 -5.99
N VAL A 181 9.87 -5.01 -6.93
CA VAL A 181 9.99 -4.31 -8.21
C VAL A 181 8.86 -3.30 -8.30
N ILE A 182 9.21 -2.03 -8.48
CA ILE A 182 8.27 -0.91 -8.54
C ILE A 182 8.13 -0.50 -10.00
N GLY A 183 6.91 -0.52 -10.53
CA GLY A 183 6.62 -0.15 -11.91
C GLY A 183 6.42 1.35 -12.12
N ALA A 184 6.30 1.72 -13.39
CA ALA A 184 6.01 3.09 -13.80
C ALA A 184 4.62 3.53 -13.30
N PRO A 185 4.44 4.83 -13.00
CA PRO A 185 3.18 5.38 -12.54
C PRO A 185 2.06 5.22 -13.60
N LEU A 186 0.92 4.71 -13.21
CA LEU A 186 -0.30 4.67 -14.01
C LEU A 186 -1.20 5.85 -13.63
N ARG A 187 -1.87 6.45 -14.60
CA ARG A 187 -2.85 7.50 -14.38
C ARG A 187 -4.20 7.09 -14.96
N VAL A 188 -5.26 7.47 -14.27
CA VAL A 188 -6.63 7.27 -14.76
C VAL A 188 -6.92 8.36 -15.77
N GLU A 189 -7.41 7.97 -16.96
CA GLU A 189 -7.88 8.92 -17.96
C GLU A 189 -9.13 9.64 -17.44
N VAL A 190 -9.12 10.96 -17.55
CA VAL A 190 -10.23 11.82 -17.19
C VAL A 190 -10.74 12.56 -18.43
N ALA A 191 -12.04 12.79 -18.51
CA ALA A 191 -12.65 13.61 -19.55
C ALA A 191 -12.29 15.10 -19.33
N GLU A 192 -12.62 15.97 -20.30
CA GLU A 192 -12.37 17.42 -20.22
C GLU A 192 -12.98 18.08 -18.98
N ASN A 193 -14.05 17.53 -18.45
CA ASN A 193 -14.67 18.00 -17.20
C ASN A 193 -13.94 17.52 -15.92
N GLY A 194 -12.76 16.91 -16.05
CA GLY A 194 -11.94 16.39 -14.93
C GLY A 194 -12.50 15.15 -14.24
N ARG A 195 -13.54 14.51 -14.80
CA ARG A 195 -14.15 13.30 -14.23
C ARG A 195 -13.75 12.04 -15.00
N ALA A 196 -13.34 11.00 -14.28
CA ALA A 196 -13.13 9.69 -14.87
C ALA A 196 -14.48 8.99 -15.12
N SER A 197 -14.61 8.38 -16.27
CA SER A 197 -15.73 7.49 -16.56
C SER A 197 -15.58 6.16 -15.81
N ARG A 198 -16.67 5.42 -15.64
CA ARG A 198 -16.61 4.06 -15.09
C ARG A 198 -15.75 3.14 -15.97
N ASN A 199 -15.77 3.37 -17.28
CA ASN A 199 -14.97 2.59 -18.23
C ASN A 199 -13.46 2.91 -18.08
N SER A 200 -13.09 4.18 -17.90
CA SER A 200 -11.70 4.58 -17.65
C SER A 200 -11.16 3.95 -16.34
N ILE A 201 -11.99 3.93 -15.29
CA ILE A 201 -11.62 3.29 -14.01
C ILE A 201 -11.38 1.79 -14.22
N LYS A 202 -12.27 1.08 -14.89
CA LYS A 202 -12.14 -0.35 -15.18
C LYS A 202 -10.94 -0.65 -16.08
N ALA A 203 -10.71 0.17 -17.12
CA ALA A 203 -9.57 0.02 -18.01
C ALA A 203 -8.25 0.19 -17.23
N THR A 204 -8.17 1.20 -16.35
CA THR A 204 -7.00 1.40 -15.48
C THR A 204 -6.82 0.23 -14.50
N THR A 205 -7.90 -0.32 -13.93
CA THR A 205 -7.83 -1.52 -13.06
C THR A 205 -7.30 -2.73 -13.84
N ALA A 206 -7.73 -2.93 -15.07
CA ALA A 206 -7.24 -4.01 -15.94
C ALA A 206 -5.75 -3.82 -16.28
N GLN A 207 -5.33 -2.61 -16.63
CA GLN A 207 -3.93 -2.28 -16.87
C GLN A 207 -3.08 -2.49 -15.60
N LEU A 208 -3.58 -2.07 -14.43
CA LEU A 208 -2.92 -2.27 -13.14
C LEU A 208 -2.71 -3.76 -12.84
N HIS A 209 -3.71 -4.60 -13.15
CA HIS A 209 -3.62 -6.05 -12.98
C HIS A 209 -2.47 -6.64 -13.81
N VAL A 210 -2.40 -6.29 -15.09
CA VAL A 210 -1.34 -6.75 -16.00
C VAL A 210 0.04 -6.32 -15.49
N GLU A 211 0.17 -5.06 -15.07
CA GLU A 211 1.44 -4.53 -14.57
C GLU A 211 1.87 -5.17 -13.24
N ILE A 212 0.96 -5.38 -12.29
CA ILE A 212 1.29 -6.06 -11.03
C ILE A 212 1.74 -7.49 -11.32
N GLN A 213 1.06 -8.22 -12.23
CA GLN A 213 1.47 -9.58 -12.60
C GLN A 213 2.88 -9.56 -13.20
N ARG A 214 3.14 -8.72 -14.18
CA ARG A 214 4.46 -8.58 -14.81
C ARG A 214 5.56 -8.31 -13.80
N LEU A 215 5.35 -7.35 -12.90
CA LEU A 215 6.30 -6.97 -11.85
C LEU A 215 6.50 -8.08 -10.81
N TYR A 216 5.44 -8.81 -10.51
CA TYR A 216 5.50 -9.97 -9.60
C TYR A 216 6.32 -11.10 -10.22
N ASP A 217 6.10 -11.43 -11.49
CA ASP A 217 6.86 -12.45 -12.22
C ASP A 217 8.34 -12.06 -12.34
N GLU A 218 8.62 -10.78 -12.64
CA GLU A 218 9.96 -10.23 -12.66
C GLU A 218 10.63 -10.35 -11.27
N ALA A 219 9.93 -10.01 -10.20
CA ALA A 219 10.45 -10.15 -8.84
C ALA A 219 10.70 -11.63 -8.48
N GLN A 220 9.82 -12.55 -8.88
CA GLN A 220 9.98 -14.00 -8.65
C GLN A 220 11.21 -14.54 -9.36
N SER A 221 11.47 -14.16 -10.60
CA SER A 221 12.65 -14.60 -11.36
C SER A 221 13.98 -14.20 -10.70
N LYS A 222 13.98 -13.12 -9.92
CA LYS A 222 15.18 -12.56 -9.26
C LYS A 222 15.46 -13.16 -7.86
N ILE A 223 14.57 -14.00 -7.32
CA ILE A 223 14.74 -14.68 -6.03
C ILE A 223 14.90 -16.20 -6.16
N SER A 224 14.73 -16.72 -7.35
CA SER A 224 14.92 -18.14 -7.70
C SER A 224 16.37 -18.56 -7.50
#